data_460feb63b1ef832fed1300d6a355e6fc
#
_entry.id   460feb63b1ef832fed1300d6a355e6fc
#
_cell.length_a   1.000
_cell.length_b   1.000
_cell.length_c   1.000
_cell.angle_alpha   90.00
_cell.angle_beta   90.00
_cell.angle_gamma   90.00
#
_symmetry.space_group_name_H-M   'P 1'
#
loop_
_entity.id
_entity.type
_entity.pdbx_description
1 polymer ?
#
loop_
_entity_poly.entity_id
_entity_poly.type
_entity_poly.pdbx_seq_one_letter_code
_entity_poly.pdbx_strand_id
1 'polypeptide(L)'
;MTRPGARTLGILCACLVLLGAGVFAGVRWARDWQGSVTLLANWSGDEREQFEERVIEPFEEEYRIDVVYQGSSALSQVLAADIAAGNPPDVAVLPGPGELLAYAVDDRLHPLDGLFDPGHYDRFWAPEVTVPGEAPHTYWLPVKTGLKSMVWYTGQRPTVQSAASPNRWCLGMESGATSGWPGTDWVEDILLQQAGPRVYEEWANGRLPWTDDAVRKAWTTWADMVGAGAGERVEQALTTGFGADCAPGRLEHQGSFRAGHWRQAGGDHVHFSEVVPGAGPDAGAWEVSGDLAAVLNPTPEAERLIRYLADPGTALPEYTANRAAKADGEQDPTEREIGAVLREPGRARCWDASDAMPRTTRDAFHQAVLRHFAAPEELDERLAELERLREEQDLPVCGTD
;
A
#
# COMPACT_ATOMS: atom_id res chain seq x y z
N MET A 1 -47.92 -31.51 15.16
CA MET A 1 -46.49 -31.22 14.81
C MET A 1 -46.26 -29.74 15.04
N THR A 2 -45.73 -29.37 16.20
CA THR A 2 -45.49 -27.99 16.61
C THR A 2 -44.12 -27.58 16.09
N ARG A 3 -44.04 -26.49 15.31
CA ARG A 3 -42.78 -25.85 14.85
C ARG A 3 -42.04 -25.29 16.05
N PRO A 4 -40.72 -25.52 16.19
CA PRO A 4 -39.94 -24.88 17.24
C PRO A 4 -39.89 -23.36 17.00
N GLY A 5 -40.16 -22.58 18.04
CA GLY A 5 -40.26 -21.14 17.95
C GLY A 5 -38.89 -20.47 17.69
N ALA A 6 -38.91 -19.27 17.11
CA ALA A 6 -37.72 -18.48 16.74
C ALA A 6 -36.71 -18.26 17.87
N ARG A 7 -37.13 -18.38 19.14
CA ARG A 7 -36.24 -18.30 20.32
C ARG A 7 -35.34 -19.53 20.49
N THR A 8 -35.82 -20.72 20.12
CA THR A 8 -35.03 -21.98 20.18
C THR A 8 -33.98 -22.04 19.07
N LEU A 9 -34.27 -21.45 17.91
CA LEU A 9 -33.30 -21.35 16.80
C LEU A 9 -32.17 -20.38 17.12
N GLY A 10 -32.49 -19.23 17.77
CA GLY A 10 -31.49 -18.23 18.19
C GLY A 10 -30.52 -18.77 19.25
N ILE A 11 -31.02 -19.59 20.19
CA ILE A 11 -30.17 -20.18 21.23
C ILE A 11 -29.25 -21.27 20.64
N LEU A 12 -29.74 -22.06 19.66
CA LEU A 12 -28.92 -23.06 18.96
C LEU A 12 -27.82 -22.42 18.12
N CYS A 13 -28.08 -21.32 17.41
CA CYS A 13 -27.07 -20.59 16.67
C CYS A 13 -26.01 -19.96 17.60
N ALA A 14 -26.43 -19.37 18.73
CA ALA A 14 -25.52 -18.80 19.72
C ALA A 14 -24.63 -19.87 20.36
N CYS A 15 -25.17 -21.05 20.65
CA CYS A 15 -24.39 -22.17 21.19
C CYS A 15 -23.41 -22.73 20.16
N LEU A 16 -23.74 -22.78 18.88
CA LEU A 16 -22.83 -23.24 17.81
C LEU A 16 -21.68 -22.25 17.59
N VAL A 17 -21.93 -20.95 17.65
CA VAL A 17 -20.88 -19.91 17.57
C VAL A 17 -19.96 -19.94 18.80
N LEU A 18 -20.52 -20.13 19.99
CA LEU A 18 -19.73 -20.26 21.22
C LEU A 18 -18.94 -21.59 21.28
N LEU A 19 -19.49 -22.67 20.74
CA LEU A 19 -18.77 -23.95 20.61
C LEU A 19 -17.67 -23.85 19.53
N GLY A 20 -17.92 -23.18 18.41
CA GLY A 20 -16.90 -22.91 17.39
C GLY A 20 -15.75 -22.06 17.90
N ALA A 21 -16.04 -20.96 18.59
CA ALA A 21 -15.04 -20.11 19.22
C ALA A 21 -14.28 -20.83 20.36
N GLY A 22 -14.98 -21.67 21.14
CA GLY A 22 -14.37 -22.47 22.19
C GLY A 22 -13.47 -23.58 21.67
N VAL A 23 -13.79 -24.20 20.52
CA VAL A 23 -12.94 -25.17 19.86
C VAL A 23 -11.71 -24.51 19.23
N PHE A 24 -11.87 -23.35 18.61
CA PHE A 24 -10.75 -22.59 18.03
C PHE A 24 -9.79 -22.07 19.11
N ALA A 25 -10.31 -21.52 20.19
CA ALA A 25 -9.52 -21.14 21.36
C ALA A 25 -8.88 -22.37 22.04
N GLY A 26 -9.59 -23.49 22.15
CA GLY A 26 -9.09 -24.72 22.75
C GLY A 26 -7.97 -25.39 21.94
N VAL A 27 -7.98 -25.28 20.60
CA VAL A 27 -6.91 -25.81 19.75
C VAL A 27 -5.65 -24.95 19.88
N ARG A 28 -5.77 -23.62 19.96
CA ARG A 28 -4.63 -22.74 20.25
C ARG A 28 -4.00 -23.02 21.63
N TRP A 29 -4.81 -23.27 22.64
CA TRP A 29 -4.35 -23.62 24.00
C TRP A 29 -3.68 -25.00 24.10
N ALA A 30 -3.91 -25.91 23.15
CA ALA A 30 -3.31 -27.23 23.12
C ALA A 30 -1.93 -27.29 22.44
N ARG A 31 -1.51 -26.23 21.75
CA ARG A 31 -0.17 -26.10 21.19
C ARG A 31 0.81 -25.67 22.29
N ASP A 32 1.94 -26.41 22.41
CA ASP A 32 3.02 -26.07 23.34
C ASP A 32 3.88 -24.95 22.75
N TRP A 33 3.39 -23.70 22.93
CA TRP A 33 4.07 -22.51 22.45
C TRP A 33 5.31 -22.17 23.26
N GLN A 34 6.42 -21.81 22.61
CA GLN A 34 7.67 -21.40 23.25
C GLN A 34 7.75 -19.87 23.45
N GLY A 35 6.86 -19.13 22.79
CA GLY A 35 6.74 -17.66 22.87
C GLY A 35 5.56 -17.16 22.09
N SER A 36 5.39 -15.84 22.05
CA SER A 36 4.40 -15.16 21.22
C SER A 36 4.97 -13.87 20.65
N VAL A 37 4.48 -13.45 19.48
CA VAL A 37 4.81 -12.19 18.84
C VAL A 37 3.52 -11.51 18.37
N THR A 38 3.38 -10.22 18.66
CA THR A 38 2.26 -9.41 18.19
C THR A 38 2.60 -8.78 16.84
N LEU A 39 1.71 -8.95 15.84
CA LEU A 39 1.86 -8.42 14.50
C LEU A 39 0.66 -7.55 14.15
N LEU A 40 0.87 -6.25 13.95
CA LEU A 40 -0.14 -5.29 13.50
C LEU A 40 0.03 -5.02 12.00
N ALA A 41 -1.03 -5.21 11.20
CA ALA A 41 -1.05 -4.89 9.76
C ALA A 41 -2.43 -4.41 9.30
N ASN A 42 -2.55 -3.92 8.06
CA ASN A 42 -3.83 -3.48 7.50
C ASN A 42 -4.59 -4.56 6.72
N TRP A 43 -4.03 -5.74 6.56
CA TRP A 43 -4.61 -6.81 5.75
C TRP A 43 -5.86 -7.38 6.39
N SER A 44 -6.89 -7.59 5.59
CA SER A 44 -8.21 -8.10 5.99
C SER A 44 -8.82 -9.00 4.92
N GLY A 45 -9.89 -9.75 5.25
CA GLY A 45 -10.56 -10.65 4.32
C GLY A 45 -9.59 -11.66 3.70
N ASP A 46 -9.69 -11.87 2.39
CA ASP A 46 -8.92 -12.87 1.63
C ASP A 46 -7.40 -12.64 1.73
N GLU A 47 -6.97 -11.39 1.78
CA GLU A 47 -5.56 -11.03 1.90
C GLU A 47 -4.96 -11.51 3.23
N ARG A 48 -5.69 -11.29 4.32
CA ARG A 48 -5.34 -11.80 5.64
C ARG A 48 -5.32 -13.33 5.65
N GLU A 49 -6.35 -13.98 5.11
CA GLU A 49 -6.45 -15.44 5.06
C GLU A 49 -5.25 -16.06 4.32
N GLN A 50 -4.87 -15.47 3.17
CA GLN A 50 -3.69 -15.91 2.42
C GLN A 50 -2.38 -15.73 3.20
N PHE A 51 -2.25 -14.62 3.94
CA PHE A 51 -1.06 -14.38 4.76
C PHE A 51 -1.01 -15.33 5.97
N GLU A 52 -2.15 -15.58 6.62
CA GLU A 52 -2.24 -16.56 7.72
C GLU A 52 -1.86 -17.96 7.23
N GLU A 53 -2.44 -18.43 6.13
CA GLU A 53 -2.22 -19.79 5.58
C GLU A 53 -0.77 -19.99 5.07
N ARG A 54 -0.22 -19.00 4.38
CA ARG A 54 1.04 -19.16 3.66
C ARG A 54 2.26 -18.73 4.47
N VAL A 55 2.09 -17.90 5.48
CA VAL A 55 3.19 -17.30 6.25
C VAL A 55 3.07 -17.59 7.74
N ILE A 56 1.94 -17.25 8.38
CA ILE A 56 1.80 -17.39 9.83
C ILE A 56 1.77 -18.86 10.24
N GLU A 57 0.89 -19.67 9.64
CA GLU A 57 0.77 -21.08 10.03
C GLU A 57 2.10 -21.86 9.86
N PRO A 58 2.84 -21.75 8.74
CA PRO A 58 4.14 -22.39 8.60
C PRO A 58 5.18 -21.87 9.60
N PHE A 59 5.22 -20.57 9.89
CA PHE A 59 6.09 -20.00 10.91
C PHE A 59 5.79 -20.58 12.30
N GLU A 60 4.51 -20.61 12.69
CA GLU A 60 4.06 -21.18 13.96
C GLU A 60 4.39 -22.68 14.10
N GLU A 61 4.27 -23.42 13.00
CA GLU A 61 4.62 -24.86 12.98
C GLU A 61 6.12 -25.08 13.15
N GLU A 62 6.94 -24.27 12.49
CA GLU A 62 8.40 -24.41 12.52
C GLU A 62 9.00 -23.95 13.85
N TYR A 63 8.59 -22.77 14.33
CA TYR A 63 9.26 -22.13 15.49
C TYR A 63 8.51 -22.28 16.80
N ARG A 64 7.27 -22.76 16.80
CA ARG A 64 6.44 -22.87 18.00
C ARG A 64 6.22 -21.52 18.69
N ILE A 65 6.15 -20.45 17.93
CA ILE A 65 5.87 -19.09 18.37
C ILE A 65 4.46 -18.72 17.91
N ASP A 66 3.57 -18.32 18.83
CA ASP A 66 2.20 -17.87 18.53
C ASP A 66 2.22 -16.48 17.93
N VAL A 67 1.69 -16.28 16.72
CA VAL A 67 1.56 -14.96 16.08
C VAL A 67 0.20 -14.37 16.40
N VAL A 68 0.19 -13.38 17.29
CA VAL A 68 -1.04 -12.64 17.64
C VAL A 68 -1.28 -11.56 16.59
N TYR A 69 -1.97 -11.92 15.51
CA TYR A 69 -2.27 -11.00 14.42
C TYR A 69 -3.39 -10.01 14.78
N GLN A 70 -3.13 -8.72 14.54
CA GLN A 70 -4.06 -7.62 14.71
C GLN A 70 -4.25 -6.91 13.37
N GLY A 71 -5.43 -7.04 12.76
CA GLY A 71 -5.77 -6.37 11.49
C GLY A 71 -6.55 -5.08 11.74
N SER A 72 -6.15 -3.98 11.11
CA SER A 72 -6.88 -2.71 11.21
C SER A 72 -6.78 -1.88 9.94
N SER A 73 -7.93 -1.49 9.36
CA SER A 73 -7.98 -0.49 8.29
C SER A 73 -7.63 0.93 8.76
N ALA A 74 -7.60 1.17 10.08
CA ALA A 74 -7.14 2.39 10.71
C ALA A 74 -5.74 2.20 11.34
N LEU A 75 -4.86 1.47 10.64
CA LEU A 75 -3.55 1.02 11.11
C LEU A 75 -2.74 2.13 11.78
N SER A 76 -2.52 3.25 11.10
CA SER A 76 -1.70 4.37 11.61
C SER A 76 -2.26 4.98 12.90
N GLN A 77 -3.60 5.06 13.02
CA GLN A 77 -4.25 5.57 14.21
C GLN A 77 -4.12 4.60 15.39
N VAL A 78 -4.28 3.29 15.13
CA VAL A 78 -4.12 2.24 16.15
C VAL A 78 -2.68 2.20 16.62
N LEU A 79 -1.71 2.15 15.71
CA LEU A 79 -0.29 2.14 16.05
C LEU A 79 0.13 3.35 16.89
N ALA A 80 -0.30 4.57 16.47
CA ALA A 80 0.00 5.78 17.22
C ALA A 80 -0.60 5.75 18.64
N ALA A 81 -1.82 5.20 18.81
CA ALA A 81 -2.46 5.06 20.10
C ALA A 81 -1.72 4.05 21.00
N ASP A 82 -1.30 2.92 20.45
CA ASP A 82 -0.58 1.88 21.18
C ASP A 82 0.82 2.36 21.62
N ILE A 83 1.53 3.07 20.75
CA ILE A 83 2.80 3.73 21.09
C ILE A 83 2.59 4.76 22.22
N ALA A 84 1.56 5.62 22.11
CA ALA A 84 1.27 6.62 23.14
C ALA A 84 0.84 5.99 24.47
N ALA A 85 0.21 4.82 24.45
CA ALA A 85 -0.15 4.05 25.64
C ALA A 85 1.05 3.30 26.25
N GLY A 86 2.21 3.26 25.59
CA GLY A 86 3.39 2.52 26.01
C GLY A 86 3.26 0.99 25.85
N ASN A 87 2.40 0.57 24.94
CA ASN A 87 2.15 -0.85 24.65
C ASN A 87 2.09 -1.11 23.13
N PRO A 88 3.18 -0.78 22.39
CA PRO A 88 3.22 -1.02 20.95
C PRO A 88 3.22 -2.52 20.64
N PRO A 89 2.79 -2.93 19.44
CA PRO A 89 3.01 -4.29 18.96
C PRO A 89 4.51 -4.58 18.83
N ASP A 90 4.89 -5.88 18.80
CA ASP A 90 6.30 -6.25 18.58
C ASP A 90 6.73 -5.89 17.16
N VAL A 91 5.87 -6.19 16.18
CA VAL A 91 6.08 -5.90 14.75
C VAL A 91 4.86 -5.17 14.19
N ALA A 92 5.09 -4.13 13.41
CA ALA A 92 4.05 -3.49 12.60
C ALA A 92 4.44 -3.51 11.13
N VAL A 93 3.43 -3.65 10.24
CA VAL A 93 3.61 -3.60 8.79
C VAL A 93 2.85 -2.40 8.25
N LEU A 94 3.56 -1.41 7.74
CA LEU A 94 3.01 -0.15 7.23
C LEU A 94 3.11 -0.08 5.70
N PRO A 95 2.20 0.64 5.02
CA PRO A 95 2.13 0.69 3.56
C PRO A 95 3.27 1.48 2.89
N GLY A 96 4.10 2.18 3.64
CA GLY A 96 5.19 2.96 3.08
C GLY A 96 6.19 3.50 4.08
N PRO A 97 7.30 4.08 3.59
CA PRO A 97 8.43 4.45 4.44
C PRO A 97 8.27 5.77 5.20
N GLY A 98 7.35 6.68 4.81
CA GLY A 98 7.28 8.02 5.39
C GLY A 98 6.91 8.03 6.88
N GLU A 99 5.91 7.24 7.28
CA GLU A 99 5.54 7.10 8.68
C GLU A 99 6.61 6.33 9.49
N LEU A 100 7.25 5.33 8.86
CA LEU A 100 8.35 4.59 9.47
C LEU A 100 9.57 5.47 9.74
N LEU A 101 9.91 6.35 8.80
CA LEU A 101 10.99 7.33 9.00
C LEU A 101 10.72 8.21 10.22
N ALA A 102 9.49 8.71 10.38
CA ALA A 102 9.13 9.50 11.55
C ALA A 102 9.29 8.71 12.86
N TYR A 103 8.84 7.46 12.89
CA TYR A 103 9.03 6.59 14.06
C TYR A 103 10.51 6.25 14.33
N ALA A 104 11.32 6.08 13.29
CA ALA A 104 12.77 5.89 13.47
C ALA A 104 13.43 7.12 14.10
N VAL A 105 13.11 8.33 13.58
CA VAL A 105 13.63 9.61 14.13
C VAL A 105 13.20 9.83 15.58
N ASP A 106 12.00 9.37 15.96
CA ASP A 106 11.46 9.45 17.34
C ASP A 106 11.95 8.32 18.27
N ASP A 107 12.94 7.51 17.85
CA ASP A 107 13.48 6.36 18.60
C ASP A 107 12.38 5.34 19.00
N ARG A 108 11.46 5.07 18.07
CA ARG A 108 10.37 4.10 18.24
C ARG A 108 10.57 2.81 17.49
N LEU A 109 11.54 2.76 16.57
CA LEU A 109 11.89 1.57 15.82
C LEU A 109 13.26 1.05 16.24
N HIS A 110 13.42 -0.26 16.14
CA HIS A 110 14.70 -0.92 16.36
C HIS A 110 15.36 -1.25 15.02
N PRO A 111 16.69 -1.02 14.90
CA PRO A 111 17.46 -1.39 13.72
C PRO A 111 17.32 -2.89 13.40
N LEU A 112 17.20 -3.21 12.11
CA LEU A 112 17.12 -4.58 11.61
C LEU A 112 18.46 -5.14 11.13
N ASP A 113 19.57 -4.45 11.45
CA ASP A 113 20.92 -4.83 11.05
C ASP A 113 21.25 -6.26 11.48
N GLY A 114 21.71 -7.09 10.54
CA GLY A 114 22.02 -8.51 10.78
C GLY A 114 20.80 -9.43 10.93
N LEU A 115 19.57 -8.93 10.79
CA LEU A 115 18.38 -9.77 10.74
C LEU A 115 18.12 -10.33 9.34
N PHE A 116 18.53 -9.63 8.30
CA PHE A 116 18.45 -10.08 6.91
C PHE A 116 19.64 -9.54 6.08
N ASP A 117 19.78 -10.05 4.85
CA ASP A 117 20.80 -9.57 3.91
C ASP A 117 20.22 -8.41 3.06
N PRO A 118 20.60 -7.14 3.32
CA PRO A 118 20.13 -6.01 2.52
C PRO A 118 20.56 -6.11 1.05
N GLY A 119 21.59 -6.90 0.72
CA GLY A 119 22.00 -7.19 -0.66
C GLY A 119 20.95 -7.91 -1.50
N HIS A 120 19.93 -8.49 -0.89
CA HIS A 120 18.78 -9.07 -1.58
C HIS A 120 17.78 -8.03 -2.08
N TYR A 121 17.90 -6.78 -1.68
CA TYR A 121 17.00 -5.67 -2.05
C TYR A 121 17.80 -4.56 -2.73
N ASP A 122 17.16 -3.76 -3.56
CA ASP A 122 17.72 -2.46 -3.92
C ASP A 122 17.73 -1.56 -2.68
N ARG A 123 18.72 -0.66 -2.62
CA ARG A 123 18.80 0.35 -1.53
C ARG A 123 17.57 1.25 -1.46
N PHE A 124 16.85 1.38 -2.55
CA PHE A 124 15.56 2.03 -2.65
C PHE A 124 14.51 1.39 -1.72
N TRP A 125 14.44 0.05 -1.67
CA TRP A 125 13.44 -0.67 -0.87
C TRP A 125 13.76 -0.74 0.62
N ALA A 126 15.03 -0.89 0.95
CA ALA A 126 15.51 -1.01 2.33
C ALA A 126 16.76 -0.11 2.52
N PRO A 127 16.58 1.21 2.51
CA PRO A 127 17.68 2.15 2.66
C PRO A 127 18.28 2.10 4.07
N GLU A 128 19.55 2.47 4.15
CA GLU A 128 20.12 2.90 5.40
C GLU A 128 19.65 4.33 5.70
N VAL A 129 18.98 4.51 6.82
CA VAL A 129 18.45 5.78 7.30
C VAL A 129 19.34 6.33 8.40
N THR A 130 19.69 7.61 8.32
CA THR A 130 20.46 8.30 9.36
C THR A 130 19.51 9.02 10.30
N VAL A 131 19.47 8.55 11.55
CA VAL A 131 18.76 9.23 12.65
C VAL A 131 19.74 10.18 13.37
N PRO A 132 19.32 11.37 13.80
CA PRO A 132 20.19 12.31 14.46
C PRO A 132 20.92 11.71 15.68
N GLY A 133 22.24 11.67 15.62
CA GLY A 133 23.09 11.15 16.70
C GLY A 133 23.45 9.66 16.61
N GLU A 134 22.99 8.98 15.60
CA GLU A 134 23.26 7.56 15.37
C GLU A 134 24.00 7.30 14.05
N ALA A 135 24.55 6.10 13.90
CA ALA A 135 25.04 5.63 12.61
C ALA A 135 23.83 5.30 11.70
N PRO A 136 24.00 5.25 10.36
CA PRO A 136 22.96 4.79 9.46
C PRO A 136 22.57 3.32 9.75
N HIS A 137 21.27 3.05 9.79
CA HIS A 137 20.71 1.73 10.02
C HIS A 137 19.54 1.45 9.06
N THR A 138 19.25 0.16 8.84
CA THR A 138 18.02 -0.26 8.16
C THR A 138 16.95 -0.53 9.22
N TYR A 139 15.77 0.14 9.10
CA TYR A 139 14.69 0.07 10.08
C TYR A 139 13.47 -0.75 9.61
N TRP A 140 13.39 -1.09 8.33
CA TRP A 140 12.25 -1.86 7.81
C TRP A 140 12.67 -2.88 6.77
N LEU A 141 11.83 -3.90 6.63
CA LEU A 141 11.93 -4.98 5.67
C LEU A 141 10.74 -4.92 4.71
N PRO A 142 10.93 -4.84 3.38
CA PRO A 142 9.84 -4.99 2.42
C PRO A 142 9.28 -6.42 2.44
N VAL A 143 8.01 -6.57 2.83
CA VAL A 143 7.30 -7.86 2.89
C VAL A 143 6.52 -8.08 1.60
N LYS A 144 5.72 -7.09 1.21
CA LYS A 144 4.97 -7.09 -0.06
C LYS A 144 5.32 -5.84 -0.84
N THR A 145 5.31 -5.95 -2.16
CA THR A 145 5.55 -4.81 -3.06
C THR A 145 4.61 -4.87 -4.25
N GLY A 146 4.32 -3.74 -4.86
CA GLY A 146 3.42 -3.67 -5.99
C GLY A 146 3.73 -2.50 -6.93
N LEU A 147 3.25 -2.61 -8.16
CA LEU A 147 3.28 -1.52 -9.14
C LEU A 147 1.98 -0.72 -9.05
N LYS A 148 2.05 0.59 -9.25
CA LYS A 148 0.91 1.51 -9.26
C LYS A 148 0.63 2.13 -10.64
N SER A 149 1.63 2.42 -11.44
CA SER A 149 1.50 3.06 -12.76
C SER A 149 0.87 2.14 -13.83
N MET A 150 -0.21 1.44 -13.47
CA MET A 150 -0.88 0.48 -14.35
C MET A 150 -2.27 0.97 -14.77
N VAL A 151 -2.58 0.85 -16.04
CA VAL A 151 -3.91 1.10 -16.59
C VAL A 151 -4.47 -0.17 -17.19
N TRP A 152 -5.46 -0.70 -16.51
CA TRP A 152 -6.13 -1.94 -16.88
C TRP A 152 -7.26 -1.68 -17.89
N TYR A 153 -7.43 -2.60 -18.84
CA TYR A 153 -8.47 -2.50 -19.88
C TYR A 153 -8.88 -3.86 -20.44
N THR A 154 -10.04 -3.90 -21.12
CA THR A 154 -10.44 -5.00 -21.99
C THR A 154 -10.62 -4.50 -23.42
N GLY A 155 -10.33 -5.36 -24.40
CA GLY A 155 -10.54 -5.06 -25.82
C GLY A 155 -9.42 -4.21 -26.44
N GLN A 156 -9.74 -3.03 -26.95
CA GLN A 156 -8.75 -2.22 -27.67
C GLN A 156 -7.80 -1.52 -26.71
N ARG A 157 -6.48 -1.64 -26.96
CA ARG A 157 -5.42 -0.93 -26.21
C ARG A 157 -5.69 0.57 -26.17
N PRO A 158 -5.70 1.20 -25.00
CA PRO A 158 -5.94 2.62 -24.85
C PRO A 158 -4.78 3.47 -25.42
N THR A 159 -5.10 4.71 -25.74
CA THR A 159 -4.17 5.76 -26.15
C THR A 159 -4.51 7.04 -25.39
N VAL A 160 -3.62 8.03 -25.37
CA VAL A 160 -3.91 9.36 -24.78
C VAL A 160 -5.25 9.90 -25.26
N GLN A 161 -5.54 9.80 -26.57
CA GLN A 161 -6.80 10.32 -27.14
C GLN A 161 -8.03 9.54 -26.66
N SER A 162 -7.96 8.22 -26.58
CA SER A 162 -9.09 7.41 -26.12
C SER A 162 -9.31 7.49 -24.61
N ALA A 163 -8.26 7.77 -23.84
CA ALA A 163 -8.26 7.95 -22.39
C ALA A 163 -8.69 9.36 -21.94
N ALA A 164 -8.73 10.35 -22.88
CA ALA A 164 -9.08 11.73 -22.55
C ALA A 164 -10.55 11.94 -22.15
N SER A 165 -11.44 10.95 -22.38
CA SER A 165 -12.85 11.07 -22.01
C SER A 165 -13.08 10.63 -20.56
N PRO A 166 -13.63 11.48 -19.69
CA PRO A 166 -13.93 11.13 -18.30
C PRO A 166 -14.78 9.86 -18.15
N ASN A 167 -15.70 9.61 -19.08
CA ASN A 167 -16.56 8.44 -19.05
C ASN A 167 -15.83 7.12 -19.34
N ARG A 168 -14.58 7.17 -19.73
CA ARG A 168 -13.76 5.96 -19.95
C ARG A 168 -13.24 5.38 -18.65
N TRP A 169 -13.16 6.16 -17.58
CA TRP A 169 -12.51 5.75 -16.34
C TRP A 169 -13.51 5.22 -15.31
N CYS A 170 -13.16 4.12 -14.70
CA CYS A 170 -13.74 3.66 -13.45
C CYS A 170 -13.07 4.39 -12.31
N LEU A 171 -13.85 4.85 -11.34
CA LEU A 171 -13.36 5.55 -10.16
C LEU A 171 -14.02 5.00 -8.91
N GLY A 172 -13.24 4.64 -7.92
CA GLY A 172 -13.67 4.31 -6.57
C GLY A 172 -12.73 4.97 -5.58
N MET A 173 -13.27 5.86 -4.74
CA MET A 173 -12.49 6.65 -3.77
C MET A 173 -12.72 6.19 -2.33
N GLU A 174 -13.72 5.31 -2.09
CA GLU A 174 -14.05 4.84 -0.77
C GLU A 174 -13.09 3.74 -0.33
N SER A 175 -12.47 3.91 0.83
CA SER A 175 -11.55 2.96 1.49
C SER A 175 -11.56 3.13 3.01
N GLY A 176 -12.73 3.33 3.60
CA GLY A 176 -12.87 3.51 5.05
C GLY A 176 -12.04 4.70 5.57
N ALA A 177 -11.17 4.44 6.54
CA ALA A 177 -10.34 5.46 7.17
C ALA A 177 -9.29 6.09 6.24
N THR A 178 -8.95 5.43 5.14
CA THR A 178 -7.96 5.87 4.17
C THR A 178 -8.59 6.34 2.85
N SER A 179 -9.92 6.60 2.82
CA SER A 179 -10.60 7.11 1.63
C SER A 179 -9.89 8.32 1.05
N GLY A 180 -9.70 8.33 -0.26
CA GLY A 180 -8.94 9.35 -0.99
C GLY A 180 -7.61 8.86 -1.55
N TRP A 181 -6.98 7.81 -0.97
CA TRP A 181 -5.74 7.27 -1.54
C TRP A 181 -5.85 6.87 -3.02
N PRO A 182 -6.99 6.37 -3.55
CA PRO A 182 -7.06 6.12 -4.98
C PRO A 182 -6.97 7.38 -5.84
N GLY A 183 -7.29 8.54 -5.26
CA GLY A 183 -7.18 9.83 -5.92
C GLY A 183 -5.79 10.42 -5.83
N THR A 184 -5.05 10.19 -4.72
CA THR A 184 -3.65 10.60 -4.63
C THR A 184 -2.80 9.86 -5.64
N ASP A 185 -2.97 8.54 -5.81
CA ASP A 185 -2.29 7.74 -6.84
C ASP A 185 -2.38 8.37 -8.24
N TRP A 186 -3.54 8.93 -8.59
CA TRP A 186 -3.69 9.63 -9.86
C TRP A 186 -2.85 10.89 -9.97
N VAL A 187 -2.88 11.74 -8.96
CA VAL A 187 -2.15 13.02 -8.94
C VAL A 187 -0.65 12.75 -8.94
N GLU A 188 -0.22 11.78 -8.17
CA GLU A 188 1.15 11.33 -8.01
C GLU A 188 1.70 10.80 -9.32
N ASP A 189 1.04 9.82 -9.91
CA ASP A 189 1.49 9.22 -11.17
C ASP A 189 1.44 10.23 -12.32
N ILE A 190 0.45 11.14 -12.38
CA ILE A 190 0.43 12.23 -13.35
C ILE A 190 1.66 13.13 -13.17
N LEU A 191 2.00 13.52 -11.95
CA LEU A 191 3.18 14.35 -11.68
C LEU A 191 4.46 13.60 -12.09
N LEU A 192 4.58 12.32 -11.72
CA LEU A 192 5.72 11.47 -12.09
C LEU A 192 5.90 11.41 -13.60
N GLN A 193 4.83 11.16 -14.36
CA GLN A 193 4.92 11.04 -15.82
C GLN A 193 5.07 12.38 -16.54
N GLN A 194 4.57 13.48 -15.99
CA GLN A 194 4.68 14.81 -16.61
C GLN A 194 5.98 15.54 -16.28
N ALA A 195 6.48 15.41 -15.05
CA ALA A 195 7.63 16.18 -14.53
C ALA A 195 8.88 15.33 -14.30
N GLY A 196 8.75 14.02 -14.26
CA GLY A 196 9.85 13.07 -14.08
C GLY A 196 10.24 12.81 -12.62
N PRO A 197 11.05 11.76 -12.37
CA PRO A 197 11.39 11.27 -11.04
C PRO A 197 12.03 12.32 -10.12
N ARG A 198 12.89 13.20 -10.65
CA ARG A 198 13.57 14.22 -9.84
C ARG A 198 12.58 15.24 -9.23
N VAL A 199 11.66 15.77 -10.03
CA VAL A 199 10.66 16.73 -9.56
C VAL A 199 9.70 16.05 -8.57
N TYR A 200 9.32 14.82 -8.87
CA TYR A 200 8.49 13.98 -8.03
C TYR A 200 9.13 13.76 -6.64
N GLU A 201 10.41 13.37 -6.60
CA GLU A 201 11.15 13.15 -5.34
C GLU A 201 11.31 14.44 -4.53
N GLU A 202 11.61 15.57 -5.17
CA GLU A 202 11.68 16.87 -4.51
C GLU A 202 10.34 17.25 -3.85
N TRP A 203 9.23 16.95 -4.53
CA TRP A 203 7.88 17.19 -4.00
C TRP A 203 7.52 16.23 -2.87
N ALA A 204 7.73 14.93 -3.03
CA ALA A 204 7.43 13.93 -2.01
C ALA A 204 8.23 14.16 -0.72
N ASN A 205 9.47 14.65 -0.84
CA ASN A 205 10.32 15.04 0.30
C ASN A 205 10.05 16.46 0.84
N GLY A 206 9.02 17.13 0.37
CA GLY A 206 8.65 18.48 0.83
C GLY A 206 9.64 19.58 0.42
N ARG A 207 10.57 19.33 -0.49
CA ARG A 207 11.51 20.35 -1.01
C ARG A 207 10.87 21.19 -2.12
N LEU A 208 9.96 20.64 -2.90
CA LEU A 208 9.16 21.38 -3.88
C LEU A 208 7.81 21.76 -3.26
N PRO A 209 7.38 23.05 -3.37
CA PRO A 209 6.09 23.50 -2.83
C PRO A 209 4.88 22.81 -3.46
N TRP A 210 3.82 22.60 -2.69
CA TRP A 210 2.52 22.18 -3.21
C TRP A 210 1.92 23.15 -4.24
N THR A 211 2.27 24.43 -4.14
CA THR A 211 1.81 25.48 -5.06
C THR A 211 2.64 25.59 -6.32
N ASP A 212 3.64 24.75 -6.53
CA ASP A 212 4.44 24.70 -7.76
C ASP A 212 3.58 24.43 -9.00
N ASP A 213 3.98 25.00 -10.13
CA ASP A 213 3.23 24.88 -11.40
C ASP A 213 3.13 23.43 -11.89
N ALA A 214 4.16 22.59 -11.66
CA ALA A 214 4.13 21.18 -12.04
C ALA A 214 3.10 20.40 -11.20
N VAL A 215 3.05 20.65 -9.89
CA VAL A 215 2.06 20.04 -8.99
C VAL A 215 0.65 20.49 -9.38
N ARG A 216 0.42 21.79 -9.53
CA ARG A 216 -0.85 22.37 -9.99
C ARG A 216 -1.32 21.75 -11.30
N LYS A 217 -0.40 21.58 -12.25
CA LYS A 217 -0.70 20.96 -13.54
C LYS A 217 -1.17 19.51 -13.39
N ALA A 218 -0.54 18.73 -12.51
CA ALA A 218 -0.95 17.36 -12.25
C ALA A 218 -2.39 17.27 -11.72
N TRP A 219 -2.75 18.11 -10.73
CA TRP A 219 -4.11 18.19 -10.20
C TRP A 219 -5.14 18.60 -11.25
N THR A 220 -4.81 19.59 -12.08
CA THR A 220 -5.70 20.03 -13.17
C THR A 220 -5.87 18.93 -14.22
N THR A 221 -4.78 18.26 -14.60
CA THR A 221 -4.82 17.14 -15.55
C THR A 221 -5.71 16.01 -15.01
N TRP A 222 -5.58 15.68 -13.72
CA TRP A 222 -6.43 14.68 -13.08
C TRP A 222 -7.91 15.08 -13.15
N ALA A 223 -8.25 16.29 -12.73
CA ALA A 223 -9.62 16.79 -12.77
C ALA A 223 -10.25 16.68 -14.17
N ASP A 224 -9.50 17.05 -15.21
CA ASP A 224 -9.93 16.96 -16.60
C ASP A 224 -10.12 15.50 -17.05
N MET A 225 -9.17 14.61 -16.74
CA MET A 225 -9.24 13.20 -17.13
C MET A 225 -10.41 12.46 -16.49
N VAL A 226 -10.72 12.75 -15.24
CA VAL A 226 -11.75 12.03 -14.48
C VAL A 226 -13.10 12.76 -14.43
N GLY A 227 -13.18 14.00 -14.90
CA GLY A 227 -14.42 14.80 -14.91
C GLY A 227 -14.83 15.25 -13.53
N ALA A 228 -13.90 15.80 -12.76
CA ALA A 228 -14.16 16.38 -11.45
C ALA A 228 -15.26 17.47 -11.51
N GLY A 229 -16.00 17.69 -10.44
CA GLY A 229 -17.09 18.66 -10.34
C GLY A 229 -18.41 18.24 -11.00
N ALA A 230 -18.47 17.11 -11.72
CA ALA A 230 -19.70 16.58 -12.28
C ALA A 230 -20.53 15.85 -11.20
N GLY A 231 -21.58 16.46 -10.68
CA GLY A 231 -22.29 16.08 -9.46
C GLY A 231 -22.60 14.59 -9.30
N GLU A 232 -23.29 13.96 -10.26
CA GLU A 232 -23.62 12.52 -10.19
C GLU A 232 -22.37 11.63 -10.19
N ARG A 233 -21.36 12.00 -10.97
CA ARG A 233 -20.07 11.29 -11.04
C ARG A 233 -19.29 11.39 -9.74
N VAL A 234 -19.31 12.57 -9.11
CA VAL A 234 -18.69 12.80 -7.80
C VAL A 234 -19.33 11.91 -6.77
N GLU A 235 -20.67 11.92 -6.64
CA GLU A 235 -21.40 11.10 -5.70
C GLU A 235 -21.09 9.61 -5.90
N GLN A 236 -21.12 9.14 -7.15
CA GLN A 236 -20.80 7.76 -7.46
C GLN A 236 -19.38 7.38 -7.05
N ALA A 237 -18.36 8.17 -7.41
CA ALA A 237 -16.97 7.85 -7.10
C ALA A 237 -16.68 7.86 -5.60
N LEU A 238 -17.25 8.82 -4.85
CA LEU A 238 -17.05 8.93 -3.40
C LEU A 238 -17.74 7.81 -2.60
N THR A 239 -18.74 7.14 -3.18
CA THR A 239 -19.47 6.03 -2.55
C THR A 239 -19.10 4.66 -3.12
N THR A 240 -18.24 4.61 -4.13
CA THR A 240 -17.75 3.36 -4.72
C THR A 240 -16.41 2.99 -4.09
N GLY A 241 -16.30 1.74 -3.63
CA GLY A 241 -15.05 1.18 -3.11
C GLY A 241 -13.97 1.07 -4.18
N PHE A 242 -12.71 1.28 -3.81
CA PHE A 242 -11.55 1.25 -4.71
C PHE A 242 -11.37 -0.08 -5.48
N GLY A 243 -11.88 -1.19 -4.95
CA GLY A 243 -11.81 -2.52 -5.57
C GLY A 243 -13.07 -2.93 -6.33
N ALA A 244 -14.04 -2.01 -6.55
CA ALA A 244 -15.28 -2.32 -7.23
C ALA A 244 -15.06 -2.73 -8.70
N ASP A 245 -15.99 -3.54 -9.23
CA ASP A 245 -15.92 -4.01 -10.61
C ASP A 245 -16.03 -2.86 -11.61
N CYS A 246 -15.12 -2.86 -12.57
CA CYS A 246 -15.09 -1.91 -13.66
C CYS A 246 -15.95 -2.42 -14.84
N ALA A 247 -16.84 -1.58 -15.34
CA ALA A 247 -17.71 -1.97 -16.47
C ALA A 247 -16.87 -2.28 -17.72
N PRO A 248 -17.28 -3.28 -18.53
CA PRO A 248 -16.55 -3.65 -19.74
C PRO A 248 -16.31 -2.46 -20.68
N GLY A 249 -15.11 -2.37 -21.22
CA GLY A 249 -14.69 -1.30 -22.13
C GLY A 249 -14.33 0.01 -21.45
N ARG A 250 -14.34 0.08 -20.12
CA ARG A 250 -13.74 1.17 -19.35
C ARG A 250 -12.27 0.87 -19.00
N LEU A 251 -11.59 1.87 -18.45
CA LEU A 251 -10.22 1.84 -17.98
C LEU A 251 -10.20 1.94 -16.46
N GLU A 252 -9.26 1.28 -15.83
CA GLU A 252 -9.01 1.43 -14.38
C GLU A 252 -7.53 1.76 -14.18
N HIS A 253 -7.24 2.90 -13.55
CA HIS A 253 -5.89 3.20 -13.05
C HIS A 253 -5.81 2.66 -11.63
N GLN A 254 -5.11 1.56 -11.46
CA GLN A 254 -4.98 0.85 -10.19
C GLN A 254 -3.76 -0.07 -10.18
N GLY A 255 -3.25 -0.38 -8.99
CA GLY A 255 -2.06 -1.16 -8.80
C GLY A 255 -2.14 -2.64 -9.21
N SER A 256 -1.00 -3.29 -9.14
CA SER A 256 -0.79 -4.69 -9.54
C SER A 256 -1.61 -5.70 -8.73
N PHE A 257 -2.12 -5.34 -7.56
CA PHE A 257 -3.05 -6.17 -6.78
C PHE A 257 -4.34 -6.50 -7.56
N ARG A 258 -4.68 -5.71 -8.59
CA ARG A 258 -5.82 -5.96 -9.48
C ARG A 258 -5.54 -6.98 -10.59
N ALA A 259 -4.30 -7.43 -10.77
CA ALA A 259 -3.90 -8.33 -11.87
C ALA A 259 -4.76 -9.60 -11.95
N GLY A 260 -5.03 -10.24 -10.81
CA GLY A 260 -5.87 -11.44 -10.74
C GLY A 260 -7.30 -11.21 -11.23
N HIS A 261 -7.92 -10.09 -10.84
CA HIS A 261 -9.26 -9.68 -11.28
C HIS A 261 -9.32 -9.45 -12.80
N TRP A 262 -8.40 -8.64 -13.33
CA TRP A 262 -8.38 -8.31 -14.76
C TRP A 262 -8.03 -9.52 -15.63
N ARG A 263 -7.15 -10.40 -15.18
CA ARG A 263 -6.88 -11.67 -15.87
C ARG A 263 -8.17 -12.52 -16.02
N GLN A 264 -8.97 -12.64 -14.97
CA GLN A 264 -10.25 -13.38 -15.03
C GLN A 264 -11.24 -12.73 -16.00
N ALA A 265 -11.19 -11.40 -16.14
CA ALA A 265 -12.00 -10.65 -17.10
C ALA A 265 -11.45 -10.69 -18.54
N GLY A 266 -10.31 -11.35 -18.79
CA GLY A 266 -9.63 -11.34 -20.09
C GLY A 266 -9.03 -9.98 -20.44
N GLY A 267 -8.68 -9.21 -19.42
CA GLY A 267 -8.05 -7.88 -19.53
C GLY A 267 -6.54 -7.94 -19.71
N ASP A 268 -6.00 -6.78 -20.03
CA ASP A 268 -4.57 -6.50 -20.21
C ASP A 268 -4.27 -5.14 -19.58
N HIS A 269 -3.03 -4.70 -19.60
CA HIS A 269 -2.63 -3.41 -19.06
C HIS A 269 -1.68 -2.66 -19.97
N VAL A 270 -1.55 -1.36 -19.70
CA VAL A 270 -0.50 -0.50 -20.25
C VAL A 270 0.11 0.31 -19.12
N HIS A 271 1.33 0.78 -19.31
CA HIS A 271 1.93 1.76 -18.41
C HIS A 271 1.20 3.10 -18.51
N PHE A 272 0.99 3.79 -17.39
CA PHE A 272 0.20 5.01 -17.35
C PHE A 272 0.75 6.12 -18.25
N SER A 273 2.07 6.20 -18.44
CA SER A 273 2.71 7.16 -19.37
C SER A 273 2.19 7.08 -20.82
N GLU A 274 1.62 5.94 -21.23
CA GLU A 274 1.08 5.75 -22.57
C GLU A 274 -0.29 6.42 -22.77
N VAL A 275 -0.97 6.79 -21.68
CA VAL A 275 -2.34 7.31 -21.72
C VAL A 275 -2.49 8.69 -21.05
N VAL A 276 -1.54 9.11 -20.22
CA VAL A 276 -1.58 10.42 -19.56
C VAL A 276 -1.29 11.55 -20.57
N PRO A 277 -2.06 12.64 -20.58
CA PRO A 277 -1.77 13.79 -21.42
C PRO A 277 -0.48 14.50 -20.97
N GLY A 278 0.35 14.90 -21.91
CA GLY A 278 1.53 15.72 -21.62
C GLY A 278 2.65 15.02 -20.88
N ALA A 279 2.77 13.69 -21.06
CA ALA A 279 3.92 12.93 -20.59
C ALA A 279 5.23 13.59 -21.03
N GLY A 280 6.16 13.75 -20.08
CA GLY A 280 7.45 14.41 -20.29
C GLY A 280 8.50 13.50 -20.94
N PRO A 281 9.70 14.01 -21.21
CA PRO A 281 10.78 13.24 -21.80
C PRO A 281 11.31 12.14 -20.86
N ASP A 282 11.13 12.28 -19.54
CA ASP A 282 11.55 11.35 -18.50
C ASP A 282 10.41 10.46 -18.01
N ALA A 283 9.31 10.37 -18.76
CA ALA A 283 8.18 9.49 -18.47
C ALA A 283 8.57 8.01 -18.59
N GLY A 284 7.84 7.15 -17.87
CA GLY A 284 8.06 5.69 -17.88
C GLY A 284 8.70 5.15 -16.61
N ALA A 285 8.93 6.00 -15.60
CA ALA A 285 9.21 5.53 -14.25
C ALA A 285 7.95 4.90 -13.65
N TRP A 286 8.11 3.84 -12.88
CA TRP A 286 7.03 3.14 -12.21
C TRP A 286 6.81 3.72 -10.82
N GLU A 287 5.60 4.12 -10.52
CA GLU A 287 5.17 4.31 -9.15
C GLU A 287 4.97 2.93 -8.51
N VAL A 288 5.44 2.79 -7.27
CA VAL A 288 5.42 1.52 -6.55
C VAL A 288 4.88 1.69 -5.12
N SER A 289 4.31 0.62 -4.60
CA SER A 289 3.88 0.53 -3.20
C SER A 289 4.60 -0.62 -2.50
N GLY A 290 4.58 -0.63 -1.18
CA GLY A 290 5.11 -1.73 -0.41
C GLY A 290 4.58 -1.75 1.02
N ASP A 291 4.36 -2.96 1.53
CA ASP A 291 4.09 -3.21 2.93
C ASP A 291 5.41 -3.53 3.62
N LEU A 292 5.81 -2.68 4.56
CA LEU A 292 7.11 -2.65 5.21
C LEU A 292 7.01 -3.05 6.67
N ALA A 293 7.65 -4.16 7.05
CA ALA A 293 7.70 -4.63 8.44
C ALA A 293 8.79 -3.91 9.23
N ALA A 294 8.44 -3.42 10.41
CA ALA A 294 9.35 -2.78 11.34
C ALA A 294 9.16 -3.35 12.76
N VAL A 295 10.22 -3.34 13.56
CA VAL A 295 10.23 -3.80 14.95
C VAL A 295 10.11 -2.63 15.89
N LEU A 296 9.07 -2.63 16.73
CA LEU A 296 8.86 -1.63 17.78
C LEU A 296 9.27 -2.16 19.16
N ASN A 297 9.15 -3.48 19.38
CA ASN A 297 9.56 -4.12 20.61
C ASN A 297 10.51 -5.29 20.27
N PRO A 298 11.83 -5.18 20.55
CA PRO A 298 12.86 -6.12 20.08
C PRO A 298 12.88 -7.39 20.93
N THR A 299 11.89 -8.24 20.76
CA THR A 299 11.86 -9.57 21.37
C THR A 299 12.59 -10.59 20.47
N PRO A 300 13.12 -11.69 21.03
CA PRO A 300 13.68 -12.79 20.22
C PRO A 300 12.67 -13.36 19.21
N GLU A 301 11.38 -13.34 19.54
CA GLU A 301 10.28 -13.78 18.70
C GLU A 301 10.05 -12.83 17.52
N ALA A 302 10.10 -11.52 17.77
CA ALA A 302 10.02 -10.48 16.72
C ALA A 302 11.19 -10.59 15.73
N GLU A 303 12.42 -10.71 16.23
CA GLU A 303 13.59 -10.93 15.37
C GLU A 303 13.47 -12.22 14.56
N ARG A 304 12.93 -13.29 15.14
CA ARG A 304 12.70 -14.55 14.45
C ARG A 304 11.69 -14.38 13.30
N LEU A 305 10.62 -13.65 13.56
CA LEU A 305 9.61 -13.35 12.54
C LEU A 305 10.21 -12.52 11.39
N ILE A 306 10.99 -11.48 11.68
CA ILE A 306 11.67 -10.68 10.64
C ILE A 306 12.61 -11.53 9.79
N ARG A 307 13.42 -12.41 10.42
CA ARG A 307 14.31 -13.34 9.68
C ARG A 307 13.53 -14.29 8.78
N TYR A 308 12.40 -14.79 9.25
CA TYR A 308 11.53 -15.67 8.48
C TYR A 308 10.88 -14.94 7.29
N LEU A 309 10.37 -13.72 7.50
CA LEU A 309 9.78 -12.90 6.42
C LEU A 309 10.82 -12.51 5.35
N ALA A 310 12.08 -12.36 5.74
CA ALA A 310 13.19 -12.03 4.84
C ALA A 310 13.75 -13.25 4.09
N ASP A 311 13.44 -14.47 4.51
CA ASP A 311 13.97 -15.68 3.88
C ASP A 311 13.43 -15.83 2.45
N PRO A 312 14.31 -15.98 1.44
CA PRO A 312 13.88 -16.14 0.04
C PRO A 312 12.97 -17.36 -0.21
N GLY A 313 12.93 -18.31 0.72
CA GLY A 313 12.07 -19.50 0.67
C GLY A 313 10.68 -19.28 1.24
N THR A 314 10.43 -18.18 1.96
CA THR A 314 9.12 -17.87 2.53
C THR A 314 8.13 -17.52 1.41
N ALA A 315 7.00 -18.21 1.38
CA ALA A 315 5.99 -18.05 0.33
C ALA A 315 5.10 -16.82 0.58
N LEU A 316 5.70 -15.63 0.56
CA LEU A 316 4.95 -14.38 0.71
C LEU A 316 3.83 -14.28 -0.34
N PRO A 317 2.62 -13.80 0.04
CA PRO A 317 1.57 -13.54 -0.94
C PRO A 317 1.92 -12.34 -1.81
N GLU A 318 1.34 -12.29 -3.02
CA GLU A 318 1.56 -11.26 -4.04
C GLU A 318 3.03 -11.18 -4.52
N TYR A 319 3.63 -9.97 -4.58
CA TYR A 319 4.96 -9.75 -5.13
C TYR A 319 5.94 -9.31 -4.04
N THR A 320 7.20 -9.60 -4.24
CA THR A 320 8.29 -9.19 -3.35
C THR A 320 9.41 -8.50 -4.11
N ALA A 321 10.05 -7.51 -3.48
CA ALA A 321 11.27 -6.86 -3.95
C ALA A 321 12.54 -7.69 -3.67
N ASN A 322 12.44 -8.81 -2.95
CA ASN A 322 13.56 -9.70 -2.65
C ASN A 322 14.06 -10.39 -3.93
N ARG A 323 15.25 -10.01 -4.40
CA ARG A 323 15.88 -10.55 -5.62
C ARG A 323 16.28 -12.02 -5.50
N ALA A 324 16.47 -12.51 -4.30
CA ALA A 324 16.81 -13.90 -4.04
C ALA A 324 15.57 -14.82 -3.95
N ALA A 325 14.35 -14.23 -3.84
CA ALA A 325 13.12 -15.00 -3.79
C ALA A 325 12.85 -15.71 -5.13
N LYS A 326 12.27 -16.91 -5.02
CA LYS A 326 11.90 -17.68 -6.21
C LYS A 326 10.61 -17.11 -6.82
N ALA A 327 10.63 -16.95 -8.15
CA ALA A 327 9.46 -16.53 -8.93
C ALA A 327 8.42 -17.64 -9.17
N ASP A 328 8.35 -18.63 -8.28
CA ASP A 328 7.55 -19.85 -8.46
C ASP A 328 6.02 -19.59 -8.54
N GLY A 329 5.56 -18.43 -8.05
CA GLY A 329 4.16 -18.00 -8.15
C GLY A 329 3.82 -17.21 -9.41
N GLU A 330 4.82 -16.75 -10.17
CA GLU A 330 4.64 -15.87 -11.33
C GLU A 330 4.45 -16.68 -12.61
N GLN A 331 3.33 -17.37 -12.76
CA GLN A 331 3.08 -18.23 -13.92
C GLN A 331 2.50 -17.46 -15.11
N ASP A 332 1.80 -16.40 -14.87
CA ASP A 332 1.18 -15.52 -15.86
C ASP A 332 2.20 -14.52 -16.45
N PRO A 333 2.11 -14.14 -17.75
CA PRO A 333 3.00 -13.14 -18.34
C PRO A 333 2.97 -11.79 -17.62
N THR A 334 1.80 -11.31 -17.20
CA THR A 334 1.65 -10.06 -16.46
C THR A 334 2.30 -10.14 -15.08
N GLU A 335 2.13 -11.24 -14.36
CA GLU A 335 2.77 -11.46 -13.06
C GLU A 335 4.30 -11.47 -13.18
N ARG A 336 4.83 -12.11 -14.23
CA ARG A 336 6.30 -12.09 -14.52
C ARG A 336 6.81 -10.69 -14.85
N GLU A 337 6.03 -9.90 -15.62
CA GLU A 337 6.39 -8.52 -15.93
C GLU A 337 6.41 -7.65 -14.66
N ILE A 338 5.39 -7.74 -13.82
CA ILE A 338 5.32 -7.05 -12.53
C ILE A 338 6.53 -7.43 -11.66
N GLY A 339 6.77 -8.71 -11.47
CA GLY A 339 7.90 -9.18 -10.67
C GLY A 339 9.26 -8.76 -11.23
N ALA A 340 9.43 -8.74 -12.57
CA ALA A 340 10.63 -8.25 -13.21
C ALA A 340 10.85 -6.75 -12.95
N VAL A 341 9.81 -5.91 -13.09
CA VAL A 341 9.92 -4.48 -12.82
C VAL A 341 10.29 -4.21 -11.35
N LEU A 342 9.74 -4.98 -10.41
CA LEU A 342 10.00 -4.81 -8.97
C LEU A 342 11.42 -5.22 -8.55
N ARG A 343 12.02 -6.22 -9.23
CA ARG A 343 13.30 -6.82 -8.82
C ARG A 343 14.50 -6.51 -9.74
N GLU A 344 14.27 -6.24 -11.03
CA GLU A 344 15.36 -6.02 -11.98
C GLU A 344 16.05 -4.66 -11.75
N PRO A 345 17.38 -4.61 -11.73
CA PRO A 345 18.12 -3.35 -11.65
C PRO A 345 17.93 -2.52 -12.92
N GLY A 346 18.13 -1.20 -12.79
CA GLY A 346 18.04 -0.27 -13.92
C GLY A 346 16.61 0.10 -14.32
N ARG A 347 15.60 -0.30 -13.55
CA ARG A 347 14.21 0.17 -13.70
C ARG A 347 14.01 1.40 -12.83
N ALA A 348 13.59 2.50 -13.42
CA ALA A 348 13.22 3.69 -12.66
C ALA A 348 11.92 3.42 -11.88
N ARG A 349 12.01 3.49 -10.56
CA ARG A 349 10.91 3.29 -9.63
C ARG A 349 10.85 4.44 -8.64
N CYS A 350 9.65 4.88 -8.30
CA CYS A 350 9.42 5.86 -7.25
C CYS A 350 8.35 5.33 -6.30
N TRP A 351 8.57 5.47 -5.00
CA TRP A 351 7.53 5.23 -4.01
C TRP A 351 6.29 6.06 -4.33
N ASP A 352 5.11 5.50 -4.09
CA ASP A 352 3.89 6.28 -3.88
C ASP A 352 4.22 7.45 -2.95
N ALA A 353 4.03 8.68 -3.44
CA ALA A 353 4.50 9.85 -2.72
C ALA A 353 3.74 10.05 -1.40
N SER A 354 2.43 9.75 -1.38
CA SER A 354 1.64 9.86 -0.15
C SER A 354 2.13 8.88 0.91
N ASP A 355 2.51 7.67 0.54
CA ASP A 355 3.08 6.67 1.44
C ASP A 355 4.53 7.02 1.87
N ALA A 356 5.24 7.80 1.06
CA ALA A 356 6.56 8.34 1.40
C ALA A 356 6.49 9.62 2.24
N MET A 357 5.37 10.34 2.28
CA MET A 357 5.19 11.58 3.05
C MET A 357 4.97 11.32 4.55
N PRO A 358 5.26 12.32 5.42
CA PRO A 358 4.84 12.30 6.80
C PRO A 358 3.32 12.10 6.93
N ARG A 359 2.87 11.33 7.91
CA ARG A 359 1.46 10.96 8.10
C ARG A 359 0.50 12.16 8.05
N THR A 360 0.84 13.27 8.68
CA THR A 360 0.00 14.48 8.69
C THR A 360 -0.24 15.02 7.28
N THR A 361 0.81 15.08 6.46
CA THR A 361 0.75 15.53 5.07
C THR A 361 -0.03 14.54 4.21
N ARG A 362 0.23 13.24 4.35
CA ARG A 362 -0.50 12.18 3.66
C ARG A 362 -2.01 12.24 3.93
N ASP A 363 -2.41 12.27 5.21
CA ASP A 363 -3.81 12.25 5.61
C ASP A 363 -4.53 13.52 5.09
N ALA A 364 -3.85 14.68 5.09
CA ALA A 364 -4.36 15.91 4.51
C ALA A 364 -4.49 15.82 2.98
N PHE A 365 -3.55 15.16 2.30
CA PHE A 365 -3.59 14.94 0.87
C PHE A 365 -4.76 14.04 0.46
N HIS A 366 -5.01 12.93 1.16
CA HIS A 366 -6.19 12.09 0.98
C HIS A 366 -7.49 12.92 1.06
N GLN A 367 -7.60 13.81 2.03
CA GLN A 367 -8.78 14.67 2.17
C GLN A 367 -8.85 15.74 1.07
N ALA A 368 -7.71 16.29 0.66
CA ALA A 368 -7.65 17.32 -0.35
C ALA A 368 -8.09 16.81 -1.73
N VAL A 369 -7.70 15.58 -2.13
CA VAL A 369 -8.14 14.99 -3.40
C VAL A 369 -9.65 14.75 -3.45
N LEU A 370 -10.26 14.30 -2.35
CA LEU A 370 -11.72 14.11 -2.28
C LEU A 370 -12.46 15.45 -2.44
N ARG A 371 -11.97 16.50 -1.78
CA ARG A 371 -12.54 17.85 -1.87
C ARG A 371 -12.34 18.45 -3.26
N HIS A 372 -11.15 18.30 -3.84
CA HIS A 372 -10.86 18.78 -5.19
C HIS A 372 -11.71 18.07 -6.25
N PHE A 373 -11.92 16.75 -6.09
CA PHE A 373 -12.79 16.00 -6.98
C PHE A 373 -14.24 16.54 -6.97
N ALA A 374 -14.71 17.00 -5.81
CA ALA A 374 -16.03 17.61 -5.66
C ALA A 374 -16.10 19.06 -6.13
N ALA A 375 -15.04 19.85 -5.92
CA ALA A 375 -14.97 21.29 -6.20
C ALA A 375 -13.61 21.67 -6.82
N PRO A 376 -13.37 21.36 -8.11
CA PRO A 376 -12.08 21.56 -8.74
C PRO A 376 -11.69 23.04 -8.88
N GLU A 377 -12.65 23.96 -8.85
CA GLU A 377 -12.43 25.41 -8.87
C GLU A 377 -11.71 25.95 -7.62
N GLU A 378 -11.70 25.20 -6.52
CA GLU A 378 -11.04 25.58 -5.27
C GLU A 378 -9.59 25.07 -5.16
N LEU A 379 -8.94 24.67 -6.27
CA LEU A 379 -7.60 24.07 -6.27
C LEU A 379 -6.56 24.93 -5.55
N ASP A 380 -6.53 26.24 -5.80
CA ASP A 380 -5.55 27.14 -5.20
C ASP A 380 -5.62 27.16 -3.67
N GLU A 381 -6.84 27.11 -3.14
CA GLU A 381 -7.07 27.04 -1.71
C GLU A 381 -6.59 25.70 -1.14
N ARG A 382 -6.85 24.58 -1.83
CA ARG A 382 -6.41 23.23 -1.42
C ARG A 382 -4.90 23.11 -1.40
N LEU A 383 -4.22 23.59 -2.46
CA LEU A 383 -2.76 23.57 -2.51
C LEU A 383 -2.14 24.48 -1.41
N ALA A 384 -2.75 25.63 -1.12
CA ALA A 384 -2.32 26.50 -0.03
C ALA A 384 -2.56 25.86 1.37
N GLU A 385 -3.58 25.02 1.54
CA GLU A 385 -3.80 24.25 2.76
C GLU A 385 -2.70 23.20 2.95
N LEU A 386 -2.39 22.43 1.92
CA LEU A 386 -1.32 21.43 1.92
C LEU A 386 0.07 22.07 2.14
N GLU A 387 0.32 23.22 1.52
CA GLU A 387 1.58 23.94 1.70
C GLU A 387 1.85 24.33 3.16
N ARG A 388 0.83 24.61 3.95
CA ARG A 388 0.99 24.91 5.39
C ARG A 388 1.37 23.69 6.24
N LEU A 389 1.14 22.49 5.71
CA LEU A 389 1.46 21.22 6.36
C LEU A 389 2.73 20.57 5.77
N ARG A 390 3.37 21.25 4.82
CA ARG A 390 4.58 20.75 4.16
C ARG A 390 5.71 20.64 5.18
N GLU A 391 6.26 19.45 5.28
CA GLU A 391 7.42 19.13 6.09
C GLU A 391 8.52 18.57 5.18
N GLU A 392 9.77 19.03 5.40
CA GLU A 392 10.92 18.50 4.65
C GLU A 392 11.46 17.25 5.33
N GLN A 393 11.77 16.25 4.50
CA GLN A 393 12.41 15.02 4.94
C GLN A 393 13.49 14.60 3.94
N ASP A 394 14.31 13.63 4.30
CA ASP A 394 15.34 13.07 3.43
C ASP A 394 15.18 11.57 3.32
N LEU A 395 14.36 11.16 2.33
CA LEU A 395 14.07 9.78 2.01
C LEU A 395 14.41 9.52 0.54
N PRO A 396 15.06 8.41 0.17
CA PRO A 396 15.20 8.02 -1.22
C PRO A 396 13.82 7.57 -1.76
N VAL A 397 13.09 8.53 -2.35
CA VAL A 397 11.75 8.28 -2.91
C VAL A 397 11.85 7.63 -4.27
N CYS A 398 12.85 7.98 -5.08
CA CYS A 398 13.07 7.40 -6.39
C CYS A 398 14.42 6.67 -6.47
N GLY A 399 14.46 5.57 -7.20
CA GLY A 399 15.67 4.78 -7.44
C GLY A 399 15.71 4.20 -8.85
N THR A 400 16.94 3.97 -9.33
CA THR A 400 17.22 3.36 -10.65
C THR A 400 18.20 2.18 -10.53
N ASP A 401 18.58 1.80 -9.31
CA ASP A 401 19.67 0.83 -9.04
C ASP A 401 19.26 -0.62 -9.31
#